data_21cfc0c5f3a0c9fc64bd8ecaceb60762
#
_entry.id   21cfc0c5f3a0c9fc64bd8ecaceb60762
#
_cell.length_a   1.000
_cell.length_b   1.000
_cell.length_c   1.000
_cell.angle_alpha   90.00
_cell.angle_beta   90.00
_cell.angle_gamma   90.00
#
_symmetry.space_group_name_H-M   'P 1'
#
loop_
_entity.id
_entity.type
_entity.pdbx_description
1 polymer ?
#
loop_
_entity_poly.entity_id
_entity_poly.type
_entity_poly.pdbx_seq_one_letter_code
_entity_poly.pdbx_strand_id
1 'polypeptide(L)'
;MKYLGLITSTLISFGFFAQNSIKVTVSGMIFNAKVDSVYISQNFGSYFKNYGSSAIDKKGNFQLKLELPNPDYYYLRVGSENIHLILKSNSDIKVYGDGTKLKDFCNFVGSDESKAMNDFSHTSEKWNVKSDSALTAIKADPSREKIVNDYMTQEFQKFNSELQGFIGANANSPVLILALANMNAEQDMKTYENILSQLYSVFQESPTVQTFYSNFEQIKKKIDDANFLAPGKIAPDFSELKTDRKKSLKRSDLHGQIVLIDFWASWCGPCRRENPNVVQTYEKYKNDGFTIVSVSLDTDAQKWINAIEQDHLTWPHHVSDLGGWNSKVAKLYQVSSVPFTVLLDREGHVIKTNLRGPALEEELKRIFGH
;
A
#
# COMPACT_ATOMS: atom_id res chain seq x y z
N MET A 1 28.58 -27.46 48.60
CA MET A 1 27.35 -27.98 47.99
C MET A 1 27.23 -27.36 46.59
N LYS A 2 27.38 -28.22 45.58
CA LYS A 2 27.39 -27.84 44.16
C LYS A 2 25.95 -27.78 43.68
N TYR A 3 25.52 -26.63 43.09
CA TYR A 3 24.30 -26.55 42.31
C TYR A 3 24.67 -26.69 40.84
N LEU A 4 24.23 -27.80 40.26
CA LEU A 4 24.32 -28.13 38.85
C LEU A 4 23.09 -27.52 38.16
N GLY A 5 23.28 -26.48 37.36
CA GLY A 5 22.23 -25.90 36.52
C GLY A 5 22.06 -26.72 35.25
N LEU A 6 20.90 -27.32 35.07
CA LEU A 6 20.48 -27.96 33.84
C LEU A 6 20.22 -26.88 32.78
N ILE A 7 21.05 -26.83 31.74
CA ILE A 7 20.79 -26.08 30.51
C ILE A 7 19.94 -26.99 29.64
N THR A 8 18.63 -26.71 29.59
CA THR A 8 17.73 -27.30 28.60
C THR A 8 17.94 -26.60 27.26
N SER A 9 18.70 -27.22 26.38
CA SER A 9 18.81 -26.83 24.99
C SER A 9 17.47 -27.08 24.28
N THR A 10 16.70 -26.02 24.03
CA THR A 10 15.57 -26.05 23.13
C THR A 10 16.11 -26.19 21.69
N LEU A 11 16.08 -27.42 21.19
CA LEU A 11 16.25 -27.69 19.76
C LEU A 11 15.07 -27.00 19.01
N ILE A 12 15.35 -25.84 18.45
CA ILE A 12 14.47 -25.24 17.43
C ILE A 12 14.64 -26.13 16.20
N SER A 13 13.71 -27.05 16.01
CA SER A 13 13.58 -27.79 14.76
C SER A 13 13.20 -26.76 13.67
N PHE A 14 14.18 -26.32 12.89
CA PHE A 14 13.93 -25.76 11.59
C PHE A 14 13.25 -26.85 10.77
N GLY A 15 11.94 -26.75 10.63
CA GLY A 15 11.22 -27.56 9.65
C GLY A 15 11.81 -27.23 8.28
N PHE A 16 12.56 -28.14 7.71
CA PHE A 16 12.85 -28.16 6.29
C PHE A 16 11.48 -28.32 5.61
N PHE A 17 10.87 -27.20 5.18
CA PHE A 17 9.86 -27.26 4.14
C PHE A 17 10.54 -27.92 2.96
N ALA A 18 10.07 -29.09 2.56
CA ALA A 18 10.49 -29.73 1.34
C ALA A 18 10.23 -28.71 0.22
N GLN A 19 11.28 -28.08 -0.27
CA GLN A 19 11.23 -27.16 -1.37
C GLN A 19 10.73 -27.96 -2.56
N ASN A 20 9.53 -27.70 -3.05
CA ASN A 20 8.94 -28.37 -4.20
C ASN A 20 9.66 -27.88 -5.46
N SER A 21 10.88 -28.41 -5.68
CA SER A 21 11.66 -28.11 -6.86
C SER A 21 10.88 -28.54 -8.12
N ILE A 22 11.01 -27.75 -9.17
CA ILE A 22 10.39 -28.03 -10.46
C ILE A 22 11.45 -28.45 -11.49
N LYS A 23 11.13 -29.45 -12.31
CA LYS A 23 11.97 -29.88 -13.42
C LYS A 23 11.50 -29.20 -14.70
N VAL A 24 12.45 -28.57 -15.43
CA VAL A 24 12.16 -27.83 -16.65
C VAL A 24 13.17 -28.16 -17.74
N THR A 25 12.74 -28.06 -18.98
CA THR A 25 13.60 -28.09 -20.15
C THR A 25 13.44 -26.78 -20.92
N VAL A 26 14.55 -26.11 -21.20
CA VAL A 26 14.57 -24.95 -22.09
C VAL A 26 15.62 -25.24 -23.18
N SER A 27 15.21 -25.20 -24.44
CA SER A 27 16.05 -25.52 -25.58
C SER A 27 15.76 -24.58 -26.75
N GLY A 28 16.51 -24.71 -27.83
CA GLY A 28 16.22 -23.94 -29.03
C GLY A 28 17.46 -23.58 -29.85
N MET A 29 17.34 -22.47 -30.58
CA MET A 29 18.44 -21.99 -31.44
C MET A 29 18.53 -20.47 -31.33
N ILE A 30 19.71 -19.98 -31.00
CA ILE A 30 20.07 -18.57 -30.99
C ILE A 30 21.09 -18.32 -32.08
N PHE A 31 20.66 -17.70 -33.17
CA PHE A 31 21.54 -17.31 -34.25
C PHE A 31 22.19 -15.93 -33.96
N ASN A 32 23.28 -15.60 -34.60
CA ASN A 32 24.05 -14.36 -34.41
C ASN A 32 24.49 -14.09 -32.96
N ALA A 33 24.51 -15.10 -32.08
CA ALA A 33 24.99 -14.90 -30.71
C ALA A 33 26.49 -14.50 -30.74
N LYS A 34 26.81 -13.42 -29.99
CA LYS A 34 28.20 -12.96 -29.80
C LYS A 34 28.87 -13.60 -28.57
N VAL A 35 28.16 -14.50 -27.91
CA VAL A 35 28.59 -15.25 -26.73
C VAL A 35 28.39 -16.73 -26.99
N ASP A 36 29.07 -17.55 -26.23
CA ASP A 36 29.09 -19.00 -26.37
C ASP A 36 28.11 -19.74 -25.45
N SER A 37 27.37 -19.02 -24.66
CA SER A 37 26.52 -19.63 -23.63
C SER A 37 25.21 -18.85 -23.39
N VAL A 38 24.15 -19.59 -23.04
CA VAL A 38 22.88 -19.08 -22.52
C VAL A 38 22.74 -19.40 -21.04
N TYR A 39 21.95 -18.59 -20.31
CA TYR A 39 21.76 -18.74 -18.89
C TYR A 39 20.27 -18.68 -18.56
N ILE A 40 19.79 -19.51 -17.62
CA ILE A 40 18.51 -19.30 -16.93
C ILE A 40 18.83 -18.59 -15.63
N SER A 41 18.17 -17.45 -15.43
CA SER A 41 18.44 -16.54 -14.31
C SER A 41 17.14 -15.96 -13.74
N GLN A 42 17.23 -15.42 -12.53
CA GLN A 42 16.18 -14.63 -11.89
C GLN A 42 16.75 -13.26 -11.52
N ASN A 43 15.96 -12.21 -11.67
CA ASN A 43 16.35 -10.84 -11.35
C ASN A 43 15.98 -10.51 -9.91
N PHE A 44 16.97 -10.10 -9.11
CA PHE A 44 16.80 -9.62 -7.73
C PHE A 44 17.09 -8.11 -7.62
N GLY A 45 16.78 -7.35 -8.65
CA GLY A 45 16.97 -5.90 -8.71
C GLY A 45 18.41 -5.50 -9.02
N SER A 46 19.32 -5.67 -8.08
CA SER A 46 20.74 -5.29 -8.25
C SER A 46 21.60 -6.35 -8.94
N TYR A 47 21.13 -7.60 -9.05
CA TYR A 47 21.88 -8.68 -9.67
C TYR A 47 20.96 -9.78 -10.23
N PHE A 48 21.52 -10.57 -11.16
CA PHE A 48 20.89 -11.79 -11.64
C PHE A 48 21.50 -13.02 -10.94
N LYS A 49 20.62 -13.84 -10.34
CA LYS A 49 21.00 -15.16 -9.83
C LYS A 49 20.87 -16.17 -10.97
N ASN A 50 21.97 -16.83 -11.35
CA ASN A 50 21.97 -17.88 -12.37
C ASN A 50 21.63 -19.24 -11.74
N TYR A 51 20.76 -20.00 -12.40
CA TYR A 51 20.37 -21.37 -12.00
C TYR A 51 21.01 -22.43 -12.89
N GLY A 52 21.43 -22.08 -14.08
CA GLY A 52 22.15 -22.96 -14.97
C GLY A 52 22.52 -22.30 -16.30
N SER A 53 23.41 -22.96 -17.05
CA SER A 53 23.87 -22.50 -18.37
C SER A 53 24.00 -23.67 -19.33
N SER A 54 23.93 -23.36 -20.61
CA SER A 54 24.26 -24.29 -21.71
C SER A 54 25.14 -23.59 -22.74
N ALA A 55 26.12 -24.29 -23.27
CA ALA A 55 26.85 -23.81 -24.41
C ALA A 55 25.92 -23.70 -25.64
N ILE A 56 26.21 -22.71 -26.49
CA ILE A 56 25.61 -22.55 -27.82
C ILE A 56 26.54 -23.26 -28.82
N ASP A 57 26.04 -24.25 -29.58
CA ASP A 57 26.83 -24.93 -30.59
C ASP A 57 27.06 -24.04 -31.83
N LYS A 58 27.88 -24.52 -32.76
CA LYS A 58 28.21 -23.78 -34.00
C LYS A 58 27.00 -23.49 -34.89
N LYS A 59 25.90 -24.19 -34.68
CA LYS A 59 24.63 -23.97 -35.40
C LYS A 59 23.65 -23.08 -34.60
N GLY A 60 24.04 -22.65 -33.40
CA GLY A 60 23.22 -21.84 -32.53
C GLY A 60 22.35 -22.65 -31.55
N ASN A 61 22.41 -23.98 -31.55
CA ASN A 61 21.55 -24.79 -30.68
C ASN A 61 22.04 -24.79 -29.24
N PHE A 62 21.06 -24.84 -28.30
CA PHE A 62 21.31 -25.01 -26.88
C PHE A 62 20.25 -25.90 -26.24
N GLN A 63 20.56 -26.51 -25.11
CA GLN A 63 19.58 -27.21 -24.27
C GLN A 63 19.97 -27.15 -22.80
N LEU A 64 19.03 -26.72 -21.98
CA LEU A 64 19.11 -26.76 -20.51
C LEU A 64 18.06 -27.70 -19.96
N LYS A 65 18.46 -28.61 -19.08
CA LYS A 65 17.58 -29.40 -18.22
C LYS A 65 17.92 -29.02 -16.80
N LEU A 66 16.97 -28.41 -16.09
CA LEU A 66 17.22 -27.80 -14.79
C LEU A 66 16.23 -28.28 -13.76
N GLU A 67 16.66 -28.25 -12.52
CA GLU A 67 15.81 -28.29 -11.34
C GLU A 67 15.82 -26.91 -10.71
N LEU A 68 14.65 -26.25 -10.68
CA LEU A 68 14.47 -24.89 -10.16
C LEU A 68 13.73 -24.95 -8.83
N PRO A 69 13.93 -23.97 -7.92
CA PRO A 69 13.38 -24.03 -6.58
C PRO A 69 11.85 -23.99 -6.54
N ASN A 70 11.21 -23.29 -7.47
CA ASN A 70 9.75 -23.08 -7.49
C ASN A 70 9.30 -22.59 -8.88
N PRO A 71 8.00 -22.71 -9.20
CA PRO A 71 7.41 -22.00 -10.33
C PRO A 71 7.57 -20.49 -10.15
N ASP A 72 8.07 -19.80 -11.18
CA ASP A 72 8.30 -18.35 -11.12
C ASP A 72 8.59 -17.76 -12.52
N TYR A 73 8.92 -16.47 -12.53
CA TYR A 73 9.36 -15.67 -13.67
C TYR A 73 10.89 -15.70 -13.75
N TYR A 74 11.37 -16.30 -14.80
CA TYR A 74 12.80 -16.43 -15.06
C TYR A 74 13.19 -15.67 -16.32
N TYR A 75 14.47 -15.57 -16.58
CA TYR A 75 15.01 -14.97 -17.78
C TYR A 75 15.89 -15.98 -18.51
N LEU A 76 15.70 -16.09 -19.83
CA LEU A 76 16.74 -16.62 -20.70
C LEU A 76 17.67 -15.46 -21.09
N ARG A 77 18.93 -15.55 -20.74
CA ARG A 77 19.93 -14.52 -20.99
C ARG A 77 20.95 -14.98 -22.00
N VAL A 78 21.29 -14.09 -22.95
CA VAL A 78 22.27 -14.31 -24.01
C VAL A 78 23.13 -13.04 -24.10
N GLY A 79 24.32 -13.04 -23.47
CA GLY A 79 25.10 -11.81 -23.31
C GLY A 79 24.36 -10.72 -22.53
N SER A 80 24.15 -9.57 -23.18
CA SER A 80 23.38 -8.45 -22.64
C SER A 80 21.86 -8.58 -22.86
N GLU A 81 21.45 -9.44 -23.81
CA GLU A 81 20.04 -9.67 -24.13
C GLU A 81 19.38 -10.61 -23.14
N ASN A 82 18.10 -10.38 -22.88
CA ASN A 82 17.28 -11.26 -22.03
C ASN A 82 15.82 -11.22 -22.45
N ILE A 83 15.14 -12.35 -22.27
CA ILE A 83 13.70 -12.50 -22.46
C ILE A 83 13.09 -13.20 -21.27
N HIS A 84 11.81 -12.93 -21.03
CA HIS A 84 11.05 -13.51 -19.93
C HIS A 84 10.63 -14.95 -20.23
N LEU A 85 10.72 -15.81 -19.23
CA LEU A 85 10.18 -17.16 -19.24
C LEU A 85 9.31 -17.38 -18.01
N ILE A 86 8.13 -17.92 -18.21
CA ILE A 86 7.28 -18.42 -17.13
C ILE A 86 7.54 -19.93 -17.04
N LEU A 87 8.23 -20.36 -15.98
CA LEU A 87 8.62 -21.75 -15.80
C LEU A 87 7.80 -22.37 -14.66
N LYS A 88 7.11 -23.46 -15.00
CA LYS A 88 6.28 -24.27 -14.09
C LYS A 88 6.79 -25.72 -14.12
N SER A 89 6.27 -26.57 -13.26
CA SER A 89 6.64 -27.99 -13.26
C SER A 89 6.43 -28.60 -14.63
N ASN A 90 7.45 -29.30 -15.13
CA ASN A 90 7.47 -29.95 -16.45
C ASN A 90 7.39 -28.98 -17.65
N SER A 91 7.73 -27.69 -17.49
CA SER A 91 7.85 -26.80 -18.65
C SER A 91 8.87 -27.35 -19.64
N ASP A 92 8.49 -27.43 -20.92
CA ASP A 92 9.35 -27.75 -22.05
C ASP A 92 9.20 -26.64 -23.09
N ILE A 93 10.10 -25.66 -23.07
CA ILE A 93 10.01 -24.45 -23.88
C ILE A 93 11.15 -24.44 -24.90
N LYS A 94 10.80 -24.21 -26.18
CA LYS A 94 11.77 -23.96 -27.22
C LYS A 94 11.79 -22.49 -27.61
N VAL A 95 12.97 -21.90 -27.64
CA VAL A 95 13.19 -20.50 -27.98
C VAL A 95 14.06 -20.41 -29.24
N TYR A 96 13.58 -19.64 -30.20
CA TYR A 96 14.31 -19.36 -31.46
C TYR A 96 14.46 -17.85 -31.59
N GLY A 97 15.70 -17.35 -31.70
CA GLY A 97 15.88 -15.91 -31.72
C GLY A 97 17.24 -15.43 -32.21
N ASP A 98 17.34 -14.10 -32.41
CA ASP A 98 18.58 -13.41 -32.72
C ASP A 98 19.32 -12.99 -31.45
N GLY A 99 20.49 -13.52 -31.22
CA GLY A 99 21.26 -13.26 -29.99
C GLY A 99 21.78 -11.83 -29.84
N THR A 100 21.62 -10.97 -30.86
CA THR A 100 21.97 -9.55 -30.81
C THR A 100 20.76 -8.64 -30.61
N LYS A 101 19.55 -9.19 -30.80
CA LYS A 101 18.25 -8.49 -30.71
C LYS A 101 17.18 -9.45 -30.21
N LEU A 102 17.48 -10.21 -29.17
CA LEU A 102 16.63 -11.30 -28.69
C LEU A 102 15.27 -10.80 -28.23
N LYS A 103 15.21 -9.64 -27.65
CA LYS A 103 13.93 -9.00 -27.26
C LYS A 103 13.01 -8.76 -28.46
N ASP A 104 13.57 -8.29 -29.59
CA ASP A 104 12.79 -7.92 -30.77
C ASP A 104 12.48 -9.13 -31.67
N PHE A 105 13.37 -10.11 -31.71
CA PHE A 105 13.29 -11.24 -32.60
C PHE A 105 13.46 -12.55 -31.85
N CYS A 106 12.39 -12.96 -31.17
CA CYS A 106 12.30 -14.29 -30.59
C CYS A 106 10.92 -14.92 -30.83
N ASN A 107 10.91 -16.25 -30.93
CA ASN A 107 9.69 -17.03 -31.00
C ASN A 107 9.73 -18.16 -29.97
N PHE A 108 8.57 -18.47 -29.41
CA PHE A 108 8.37 -19.47 -28.36
C PHE A 108 7.52 -20.63 -28.87
N VAL A 109 7.92 -21.85 -28.52
CA VAL A 109 7.11 -23.05 -28.70
C VAL A 109 6.99 -23.74 -27.34
N GLY A 110 5.77 -24.09 -26.95
CA GLY A 110 5.49 -24.74 -25.66
C GLY A 110 5.16 -23.77 -24.50
N SER A 111 5.08 -22.46 -24.78
CA SER A 111 4.62 -21.48 -23.77
C SER A 111 4.02 -20.23 -24.41
N ASP A 112 2.71 -20.24 -24.59
CA ASP A 112 1.96 -19.03 -25.02
C ASP A 112 2.06 -17.91 -23.98
N GLU A 113 2.17 -18.27 -22.70
CA GLU A 113 2.35 -17.32 -21.59
C GLU A 113 3.68 -16.56 -21.72
N SER A 114 4.80 -17.26 -21.95
CA SER A 114 6.11 -16.61 -22.17
C SER A 114 6.09 -15.73 -23.41
N LYS A 115 5.41 -16.16 -24.48
CA LYS A 115 5.21 -15.35 -25.67
C LYS A 115 4.44 -14.07 -25.36
N ALA A 116 3.25 -14.18 -24.77
CA ALA A 116 2.38 -13.04 -24.42
C ALA A 116 3.10 -12.06 -23.47
N MET A 117 3.91 -12.59 -22.54
CA MET A 117 4.72 -11.78 -21.63
C MET A 117 5.74 -10.93 -22.39
N ASN A 118 6.47 -11.52 -23.33
CA ASN A 118 7.47 -10.78 -24.11
C ASN A 118 6.82 -9.79 -25.08
N ASP A 119 5.72 -10.16 -25.73
CA ASP A 119 4.97 -9.26 -26.62
C ASP A 119 4.50 -8.00 -25.87
N PHE A 120 3.94 -8.13 -24.66
CA PHE A 120 3.51 -6.98 -23.86
C PHE A 120 4.67 -6.20 -23.24
N SER A 121 5.80 -6.87 -22.95
CA SER A 121 7.00 -6.18 -22.47
C SER A 121 7.50 -5.12 -23.45
N HIS A 122 7.35 -5.32 -24.75
CA HIS A 122 7.67 -4.31 -25.77
C HIS A 122 6.77 -3.07 -25.68
N THR A 123 5.46 -3.29 -25.46
CA THR A 123 4.50 -2.19 -25.27
C THR A 123 4.86 -1.37 -24.04
N SER A 124 5.16 -2.05 -22.94
CA SER A 124 5.58 -1.43 -21.68
C SER A 124 6.90 -0.65 -21.82
N GLU A 125 7.90 -1.23 -22.51
CA GLU A 125 9.20 -0.57 -22.74
C GLU A 125 9.05 0.69 -23.60
N LYS A 126 8.25 0.65 -24.66
CA LYS A 126 7.95 1.83 -25.48
C LYS A 126 7.29 2.96 -24.68
N TRP A 127 6.37 2.61 -23.78
CA TRP A 127 5.76 3.56 -22.87
C TRP A 127 6.79 4.19 -21.91
N ASN A 128 7.65 3.38 -21.28
CA ASN A 128 8.65 3.86 -20.35
C ASN A 128 9.66 4.79 -21.03
N VAL A 129 10.14 4.46 -22.24
CA VAL A 129 11.03 5.33 -23.01
C VAL A 129 10.38 6.68 -23.32
N LYS A 130 9.11 6.70 -23.71
CA LYS A 130 8.37 7.96 -23.95
C LYS A 130 8.23 8.79 -22.67
N SER A 131 7.88 8.14 -21.56
CA SER A 131 7.73 8.78 -20.25
C SER A 131 9.03 9.40 -19.75
N ASP A 132 10.14 8.67 -19.85
CA ASP A 132 11.47 9.16 -19.45
C ASP A 132 11.94 10.32 -20.35
N SER A 133 11.67 10.23 -21.65
CA SER A 133 11.98 11.30 -22.61
C SER A 133 11.17 12.58 -22.31
N ALA A 134 9.89 12.43 -21.95
CA ALA A 134 9.03 13.54 -21.56
C ALA A 134 9.53 14.22 -20.28
N LEU A 135 9.86 13.44 -19.23
CA LEU A 135 10.44 13.97 -17.99
C LEU A 135 11.76 14.70 -18.24
N THR A 136 12.59 14.18 -19.12
CA THR A 136 13.87 14.80 -19.50
C THR A 136 13.64 16.12 -20.22
N ALA A 137 12.65 16.19 -21.13
CA ALA A 137 12.31 17.41 -21.85
C ALA A 137 11.77 18.52 -20.92
N ILE A 138 10.94 18.16 -19.92
CA ILE A 138 10.44 19.11 -18.92
C ILE A 138 11.59 19.63 -18.02
N LYS A 139 12.49 18.76 -17.60
CA LYS A 139 13.67 19.16 -16.81
C LYS A 139 14.60 20.10 -17.56
N ALA A 140 14.76 19.90 -18.88
CA ALA A 140 15.59 20.74 -19.73
C ALA A 140 14.95 22.11 -20.01
N ASP A 141 13.64 22.15 -20.14
CA ASP A 141 12.87 23.40 -20.41
C ASP A 141 11.49 23.33 -19.72
N PRO A 142 11.38 23.85 -18.49
CA PRO A 142 10.11 23.84 -17.74
C PRO A 142 8.96 24.59 -18.43
N SER A 143 9.23 25.51 -19.35
CA SER A 143 8.17 26.22 -20.09
C SER A 143 7.35 25.29 -20.99
N ARG A 144 7.89 24.13 -21.35
CA ARG A 144 7.25 23.10 -22.17
C ARG A 144 6.35 22.15 -21.39
N GLU A 145 6.30 22.25 -20.06
CA GLU A 145 5.60 21.31 -19.19
C GLU A 145 4.16 21.06 -19.63
N LYS A 146 3.39 22.11 -19.91
CA LYS A 146 1.99 21.98 -20.33
C LYS A 146 1.86 21.18 -21.63
N ILE A 147 2.65 21.51 -22.64
CA ILE A 147 2.58 20.87 -23.97
C ILE A 147 2.99 19.40 -23.86
N VAL A 148 4.04 19.11 -23.07
CA VAL A 148 4.51 17.75 -22.86
C VAL A 148 3.48 16.94 -22.08
N ASN A 149 2.87 17.49 -21.04
CA ASN A 149 1.84 16.82 -20.24
C ASN A 149 0.57 16.55 -21.07
N ASP A 150 0.13 17.49 -21.93
CA ASP A 150 -1.01 17.28 -22.83
C ASP A 150 -0.74 16.11 -23.81
N TYR A 151 0.47 16.06 -24.39
CA TYR A 151 0.89 14.95 -25.23
C TYR A 151 0.95 13.62 -24.45
N MET A 152 1.57 13.62 -23.29
CA MET A 152 1.71 12.41 -22.45
C MET A 152 0.37 11.90 -21.94
N THR A 153 -0.62 12.76 -21.72
CA THR A 153 -1.98 12.35 -21.38
C THR A 153 -2.60 11.50 -22.49
N GLN A 154 -2.44 11.88 -23.75
CA GLN A 154 -2.93 11.10 -24.89
C GLN A 154 -2.19 9.77 -25.06
N GLU A 155 -0.87 9.79 -24.91
CA GLU A 155 -0.06 8.56 -25.00
C GLU A 155 -0.37 7.60 -23.83
N PHE A 156 -0.62 8.12 -22.63
CA PHE A 156 -1.08 7.32 -21.49
C PHE A 156 -2.43 6.66 -21.74
N GLN A 157 -3.38 7.37 -22.34
CA GLN A 157 -4.69 6.79 -22.68
C GLN A 157 -4.56 5.62 -23.67
N LYS A 158 -3.66 5.73 -24.67
CA LYS A 158 -3.36 4.63 -25.60
C LYS A 158 -2.74 3.45 -24.88
N PHE A 159 -1.70 3.69 -24.09
CA PHE A 159 -1.04 2.65 -23.31
C PHE A 159 -2.02 1.96 -22.33
N ASN A 160 -2.86 2.73 -21.63
CA ASN A 160 -3.85 2.18 -20.73
C ASN A 160 -4.89 1.32 -21.46
N SER A 161 -5.30 1.72 -22.66
CA SER A 161 -6.19 0.88 -23.49
C SER A 161 -5.55 -0.46 -23.88
N GLU A 162 -4.28 -0.44 -24.24
CA GLU A 162 -3.49 -1.65 -24.55
C GLU A 162 -3.33 -2.53 -23.30
N LEU A 163 -3.08 -1.92 -22.13
CA LEU A 163 -2.98 -2.61 -20.84
C LEU A 163 -4.32 -3.28 -20.46
N GLN A 164 -5.44 -2.59 -20.59
CA GLN A 164 -6.76 -3.16 -20.32
C GLN A 164 -7.11 -4.30 -21.30
N GLY A 165 -6.75 -4.14 -22.57
CA GLY A 165 -6.87 -5.20 -23.57
C GLY A 165 -6.02 -6.44 -23.21
N PHE A 166 -4.79 -6.23 -22.75
CA PHE A 166 -3.91 -7.30 -22.29
C PHE A 166 -4.47 -8.01 -21.06
N ILE A 167 -4.99 -7.29 -20.08
CA ILE A 167 -5.64 -7.86 -18.89
C ILE A 167 -6.85 -8.73 -19.32
N GLY A 168 -7.71 -8.21 -20.19
CA GLY A 168 -8.88 -8.92 -20.67
C GLY A 168 -8.57 -10.20 -21.45
N ALA A 169 -7.54 -10.14 -22.32
CA ALA A 169 -7.12 -11.29 -23.13
C ALA A 169 -6.39 -12.38 -22.31
N ASN A 170 -5.87 -12.05 -21.15
CA ASN A 170 -5.04 -12.94 -20.34
C ASN A 170 -5.64 -13.21 -18.95
N ALA A 171 -6.96 -13.16 -18.81
CA ALA A 171 -7.62 -13.45 -17.54
C ALA A 171 -7.16 -14.79 -16.95
N ASN A 172 -6.82 -14.80 -15.66
CA ASN A 172 -6.28 -15.95 -14.92
C ASN A 172 -4.89 -16.46 -15.39
N SER A 173 -4.20 -15.71 -16.23
CA SER A 173 -2.86 -16.09 -16.69
C SER A 173 -1.76 -15.48 -15.80
N PRO A 174 -0.66 -16.22 -15.55
CA PRO A 174 0.50 -15.66 -14.82
C PRO A 174 1.16 -14.48 -15.53
N VAL A 175 0.90 -14.23 -16.80
CA VAL A 175 1.42 -13.05 -17.51
C VAL A 175 0.91 -11.73 -16.93
N LEU A 176 -0.17 -11.76 -16.16
CA LEU A 176 -0.75 -10.58 -15.50
C LEU A 176 0.18 -9.93 -14.45
N ILE A 177 1.30 -10.55 -14.10
CA ILE A 177 2.36 -9.89 -13.32
C ILE A 177 2.85 -8.61 -14.00
N LEU A 178 2.89 -8.59 -15.35
CA LEU A 178 3.24 -7.38 -16.11
C LEU A 178 2.17 -6.30 -16.02
N ALA A 179 0.90 -6.69 -15.91
CA ALA A 179 -0.17 -5.72 -15.65
C ALA A 179 0.05 -5.04 -14.29
N LEU A 180 0.32 -5.80 -13.23
CA LEU A 180 0.62 -5.24 -11.91
C LEU A 180 1.85 -4.31 -11.92
N ALA A 181 2.86 -4.64 -12.70
CA ALA A 181 4.07 -3.80 -12.84
C ALA A 181 3.80 -2.44 -13.54
N ASN A 182 2.70 -2.34 -14.28
CA ASN A 182 2.34 -1.17 -15.08
C ASN A 182 1.08 -0.44 -14.57
N MET A 183 0.42 -0.96 -13.52
CA MET A 183 -0.77 -0.35 -12.90
C MET A 183 -0.38 0.52 -11.71
N ASN A 184 -1.18 1.56 -11.47
CA ASN A 184 -1.14 2.28 -10.21
C ASN A 184 -2.05 1.58 -9.19
N ALA A 185 -1.44 0.90 -8.20
CA ALA A 185 -2.16 0.14 -7.18
C ALA A 185 -3.11 1.00 -6.33
N GLU A 186 -2.84 2.30 -6.14
CA GLU A 186 -3.69 3.21 -5.37
C GLU A 186 -4.94 3.63 -6.15
N GLN A 187 -4.80 3.81 -7.47
CA GLN A 187 -5.89 4.25 -8.34
C GLN A 187 -6.83 3.12 -8.76
N ASP A 188 -6.29 1.91 -8.93
CA ASP A 188 -7.05 0.76 -9.43
C ASP A 188 -6.94 -0.46 -8.49
N MET A 189 -7.10 -0.17 -7.19
CA MET A 189 -6.88 -1.11 -6.08
C MET A 189 -7.64 -2.43 -6.26
N LYS A 190 -8.90 -2.38 -6.69
CA LYS A 190 -9.74 -3.57 -6.84
C LYS A 190 -9.22 -4.52 -7.93
N THR A 191 -8.87 -3.97 -9.08
CA THR A 191 -8.32 -4.77 -10.20
C THR A 191 -6.95 -5.32 -9.81
N TYR A 192 -6.11 -4.49 -9.17
CA TYR A 192 -4.80 -4.90 -8.69
C TYR A 192 -4.90 -6.07 -7.69
N GLU A 193 -5.78 -5.96 -6.70
CA GLU A 193 -6.00 -6.99 -5.68
C GLU A 193 -6.53 -8.30 -6.29
N ASN A 194 -7.46 -8.21 -7.24
CA ASN A 194 -7.98 -9.39 -7.93
C ASN A 194 -6.90 -10.14 -8.70
N ILE A 195 -6.10 -9.43 -9.49
CA ILE A 195 -4.99 -10.03 -10.24
C ILE A 195 -3.97 -10.65 -9.28
N LEU A 196 -3.58 -9.91 -8.25
CA LEU A 196 -2.60 -10.37 -7.27
C LEU A 196 -3.05 -11.63 -6.53
N SER A 197 -4.33 -11.69 -6.13
CA SER A 197 -4.91 -12.86 -5.47
C SER A 197 -4.89 -14.11 -6.37
N GLN A 198 -5.17 -13.94 -7.66
CA GLN A 198 -5.08 -15.02 -8.65
C GLN A 198 -3.63 -15.52 -8.81
N LEU A 199 -2.68 -14.60 -8.96
CA LEU A 199 -1.26 -14.94 -9.08
C LEU A 199 -0.75 -15.66 -7.81
N TYR A 200 -1.13 -15.18 -6.64
CA TYR A 200 -0.74 -15.77 -5.37
C TYR A 200 -1.28 -17.20 -5.20
N SER A 201 -2.50 -17.48 -5.68
CA SER A 201 -3.09 -18.82 -5.61
C SER A 201 -2.32 -19.89 -6.42
N VAL A 202 -1.64 -19.48 -7.50
CA VAL A 202 -0.91 -20.38 -8.42
C VAL A 202 0.59 -20.37 -8.15
N PHE A 203 1.15 -19.20 -7.79
CA PHE A 203 2.57 -18.96 -7.59
C PHE A 203 2.90 -18.54 -6.15
N GLN A 204 2.29 -19.19 -5.15
CA GLN A 204 2.46 -18.85 -3.73
C GLN A 204 3.94 -18.82 -3.30
N GLU A 205 4.75 -19.73 -3.82
CA GLU A 205 6.18 -19.82 -3.50
C GLU A 205 7.07 -18.91 -4.36
N SER A 206 6.48 -18.15 -5.31
CA SER A 206 7.23 -17.24 -6.18
C SER A 206 7.72 -16.01 -5.41
N PRO A 207 9.03 -15.78 -5.26
CA PRO A 207 9.57 -14.55 -4.69
C PRO A 207 9.08 -13.29 -5.40
N THR A 208 8.86 -13.37 -6.72
CA THR A 208 8.33 -12.27 -7.52
C THR A 208 6.92 -11.91 -7.06
N VAL A 209 6.00 -12.89 -6.99
CA VAL A 209 4.62 -12.65 -6.55
C VAL A 209 4.56 -12.20 -5.09
N GLN A 210 5.36 -12.81 -4.21
CA GLN A 210 5.46 -12.41 -2.80
C GLN A 210 5.91 -10.95 -2.64
N THR A 211 6.82 -10.47 -3.49
CA THR A 211 7.26 -9.08 -3.49
C THR A 211 6.11 -8.13 -3.84
N PHE A 212 5.35 -8.43 -4.90
CA PHE A 212 4.16 -7.64 -5.26
C PHE A 212 3.11 -7.64 -4.16
N TYR A 213 2.86 -8.80 -3.54
CA TYR A 213 1.93 -8.95 -2.43
C TYR A 213 2.33 -8.08 -1.22
N SER A 214 3.59 -8.19 -0.80
CA SER A 214 4.12 -7.41 0.31
C SER A 214 4.04 -5.89 0.07
N ASN A 215 4.38 -5.44 -1.14
CA ASN A 215 4.28 -4.03 -1.52
C ASN A 215 2.83 -3.54 -1.50
N PHE A 216 1.89 -4.35 -2.00
CA PHE A 216 0.48 -4.01 -2.02
C PHE A 216 -0.11 -3.88 -0.60
N GLU A 217 0.22 -4.81 0.30
CA GLU A 217 -0.18 -4.72 1.71
C GLU A 217 0.35 -3.44 2.39
N GLN A 218 1.57 -3.01 2.05
CA GLN A 218 2.10 -1.74 2.55
C GLN A 218 1.31 -0.53 2.01
N ILE A 219 0.91 -0.56 0.74
CA ILE A 219 0.08 0.49 0.13
C ILE A 219 -1.29 0.53 0.81
N LYS A 220 -1.96 -0.62 0.98
CA LYS A 220 -3.24 -0.72 1.69
C LYS A 220 -3.14 -0.14 3.09
N LYS A 221 -2.11 -0.53 3.83
CA LYS A 221 -1.88 -0.02 5.18
C LYS A 221 -1.70 1.50 5.20
N LYS A 222 -0.92 2.07 4.28
CA LYS A 222 -0.75 3.54 4.19
C LYS A 222 -2.08 4.25 3.93
N ILE A 223 -2.91 3.70 3.05
CA ILE A 223 -4.23 4.26 2.73
C ILE A 223 -5.16 4.15 3.94
N ASP A 224 -5.18 3.02 4.63
CA ASP A 224 -5.98 2.83 5.83
C ASP A 224 -5.52 3.74 6.98
N ASP A 225 -4.20 3.87 7.18
CA ASP A 225 -3.61 4.78 8.17
C ASP A 225 -3.95 6.25 7.85
N ALA A 226 -3.95 6.64 6.59
CA ALA A 226 -4.32 7.99 6.16
C ALA A 226 -5.83 8.27 6.29
N ASN A 227 -6.67 7.24 6.18
CA ASN A 227 -8.12 7.32 6.16
C ASN A 227 -8.80 6.79 7.43
N PHE A 228 -8.06 6.57 8.52
CA PHE A 228 -8.62 5.93 9.72
C PHE A 228 -9.74 6.75 10.39
N LEU A 229 -9.77 8.07 10.21
CA LEU A 229 -10.86 8.97 10.60
C LEU A 229 -11.71 9.46 9.41
N ALA A 230 -11.72 8.73 8.30
CA ALA A 230 -12.61 9.06 7.18
C ALA A 230 -14.09 8.87 7.56
N PRO A 231 -15.02 9.63 6.97
CA PRO A 231 -16.44 9.47 7.21
C PRO A 231 -16.90 8.01 7.03
N GLY A 232 -17.73 7.53 7.98
CA GLY A 232 -18.22 6.15 8.04
C GLY A 232 -17.27 5.13 8.70
N LYS A 233 -16.03 5.47 9.03
CA LYS A 233 -15.14 4.61 9.84
C LYS A 233 -15.50 4.68 11.31
N ILE A 234 -15.38 3.57 12.03
CA ILE A 234 -15.54 3.56 13.49
C ILE A 234 -14.36 4.29 14.12
N ALA A 235 -14.65 5.33 14.91
CA ALA A 235 -13.62 6.07 15.64
C ALA A 235 -12.92 5.16 16.67
N PRO A 236 -11.61 5.29 16.87
CA PRO A 236 -10.89 4.54 17.88
C PRO A 236 -11.51 4.69 19.25
N ASP A 237 -11.69 3.57 19.99
CA ASP A 237 -12.20 3.62 21.36
C ASP A 237 -11.05 3.92 22.34
N PHE A 238 -11.35 4.71 23.37
CA PHE A 238 -10.40 5.03 24.43
C PHE A 238 -11.07 5.09 25.79
N SER A 239 -10.30 4.96 26.84
CA SER A 239 -10.72 5.21 28.21
C SER A 239 -9.69 6.15 28.85
N GLU A 240 -10.15 7.30 29.38
CA GLU A 240 -9.27 8.32 29.95
C GLU A 240 -9.84 8.95 31.21
N LEU A 241 -8.98 9.43 32.11
CA LEU A 241 -9.34 10.00 33.41
C LEU A 241 -10.03 11.34 33.26
N LYS A 242 -11.13 11.52 34.02
CA LYS A 242 -11.85 12.79 34.15
C LYS A 242 -11.10 13.78 35.05
N THR A 243 -11.66 14.98 35.19
CA THR A 243 -11.09 16.07 36.01
C THR A 243 -10.89 15.68 37.48
N ASP A 244 -11.73 14.79 38.03
CA ASP A 244 -11.60 14.28 39.41
C ASP A 244 -10.43 13.30 39.62
N ARG A 245 -9.75 12.90 38.53
CA ARG A 245 -8.63 11.94 38.50
C ARG A 245 -8.94 10.57 39.13
N LYS A 246 -10.22 10.25 39.33
CA LYS A 246 -10.70 9.00 39.95
C LYS A 246 -11.58 8.20 39.02
N LYS A 247 -12.41 8.89 38.23
CA LYS A 247 -13.32 8.27 37.27
C LYS A 247 -12.74 8.37 35.88
N SER A 248 -12.94 7.35 35.07
CA SER A 248 -12.63 7.37 33.65
C SER A 248 -13.90 7.51 32.82
N LEU A 249 -13.74 8.02 31.61
CA LEU A 249 -14.74 8.00 30.56
C LEU A 249 -14.23 7.08 29.46
N LYS A 250 -15.07 6.16 29.04
CA LYS A 250 -14.83 5.37 27.83
C LYS A 250 -15.65 5.97 26.69
N ARG A 251 -15.04 6.20 25.52
CA ARG A 251 -15.74 6.81 24.38
C ARG A 251 -17.01 6.02 24.00
N SER A 252 -16.93 4.70 23.99
CA SER A 252 -18.06 3.83 23.67
C SER A 252 -19.22 3.88 24.68
N ASP A 253 -19.03 4.42 25.89
CA ASP A 253 -20.11 4.64 26.84
C ASP A 253 -21.10 5.72 26.36
N LEU A 254 -20.75 6.49 25.34
CA LEU A 254 -21.56 7.57 24.76
C LEU A 254 -22.32 7.12 23.49
N HIS A 255 -22.36 5.85 23.19
CA HIS A 255 -23.21 5.34 22.09
C HIS A 255 -24.66 5.76 22.30
N GLY A 256 -25.36 6.05 21.21
CA GLY A 256 -26.72 6.62 21.23
C GLY A 256 -26.75 8.14 21.13
N GLN A 257 -25.61 8.83 21.31
CA GLN A 257 -25.48 10.28 21.18
C GLN A 257 -24.64 10.67 19.96
N ILE A 258 -24.88 11.87 19.45
CA ILE A 258 -23.95 12.54 18.53
C ILE A 258 -22.84 13.13 19.40
N VAL A 259 -21.59 12.75 19.13
CA VAL A 259 -20.45 13.09 19.99
C VAL A 259 -19.43 13.93 19.23
N LEU A 260 -19.10 15.12 19.75
CA LEU A 260 -17.95 15.89 19.32
C LEU A 260 -16.76 15.54 20.22
N ILE A 261 -15.73 14.90 19.69
CA ILE A 261 -14.44 14.81 20.37
C ILE A 261 -13.65 16.07 20.02
N ASP A 262 -13.28 16.85 21.03
CA ASP A 262 -12.58 18.13 20.90
C ASP A 262 -11.21 18.06 21.58
N PHE A 263 -10.14 18.10 20.77
CA PHE A 263 -8.76 18.14 21.26
C PHE A 263 -8.30 19.59 21.43
N TRP A 264 -7.97 19.96 22.66
CA TRP A 264 -7.66 21.32 23.03
C TRP A 264 -6.61 21.41 24.14
N ALA A 265 -6.28 22.60 24.60
CA ALA A 265 -5.51 22.83 25.82
C ALA A 265 -5.74 24.23 26.39
N SER A 266 -5.48 24.42 27.67
CA SER A 266 -5.57 25.73 28.37
C SER A 266 -4.64 26.79 27.75
N TRP A 267 -3.51 26.37 27.25
CA TRP A 267 -2.50 27.23 26.58
C TRP A 267 -2.79 27.45 25.09
N CYS A 268 -3.78 26.78 24.50
CA CYS A 268 -4.11 26.91 23.09
C CYS A 268 -4.99 28.15 22.83
N GLY A 269 -4.37 29.25 22.44
CA GLY A 269 -5.06 30.51 22.17
C GLY A 269 -6.20 30.39 21.12
N PRO A 270 -6.01 29.72 19.98
CA PRO A 270 -7.09 29.48 19.03
C PRO A 270 -8.25 28.67 19.60
N CYS A 271 -7.97 27.63 20.44
CA CYS A 271 -9.01 26.82 21.10
C CYS A 271 -9.86 27.68 22.03
N ARG A 272 -9.19 28.52 22.86
CA ARG A 272 -9.87 29.41 23.81
C ARG A 272 -10.77 30.43 23.10
N ARG A 273 -10.41 30.89 21.91
CA ARG A 273 -11.27 31.78 21.09
C ARG A 273 -12.46 31.05 20.50
N GLU A 274 -12.36 29.77 20.24
CA GLU A 274 -13.44 28.94 19.68
C GLU A 274 -14.42 28.48 20.77
N ASN A 275 -13.99 28.31 22.01
CA ASN A 275 -14.80 27.78 23.12
C ASN A 275 -16.16 28.45 23.27
N PRO A 276 -16.35 29.78 23.13
CA PRO A 276 -17.68 30.41 23.22
C PRO A 276 -18.67 29.86 22.16
N ASN A 277 -18.19 29.59 20.92
CA ASN A 277 -19.04 29.00 19.86
C ASN A 277 -19.40 27.56 20.22
N VAL A 278 -18.45 26.80 20.76
CA VAL A 278 -18.66 25.40 21.19
C VAL A 278 -19.69 25.36 22.33
N VAL A 279 -19.63 26.27 23.30
CA VAL A 279 -20.59 26.38 24.38
C VAL A 279 -22.00 26.70 23.86
N GLN A 280 -22.14 27.66 22.95
CA GLN A 280 -23.45 27.98 22.35
C GLN A 280 -24.02 26.79 21.60
N THR A 281 -23.18 26.08 20.84
CA THR A 281 -23.56 24.88 20.09
C THR A 281 -24.01 23.76 21.05
N TYR A 282 -23.27 23.53 22.14
CA TYR A 282 -23.64 22.53 23.14
C TYR A 282 -24.96 22.86 23.80
N GLU A 283 -25.16 24.08 24.25
CA GLU A 283 -26.42 24.53 24.92
C GLU A 283 -27.63 24.36 23.99
N LYS A 284 -27.45 24.60 22.69
CA LYS A 284 -28.51 24.44 21.69
C LYS A 284 -28.94 22.99 21.49
N TYR A 285 -28.00 22.06 21.39
CA TYR A 285 -28.26 20.67 20.93
C TYR A 285 -28.18 19.61 22.05
N LYS A 286 -27.76 19.95 23.27
CA LYS A 286 -27.58 18.97 24.37
C LYS A 286 -28.84 18.16 24.68
N ASN A 287 -30.03 18.72 24.50
CA ASN A 287 -31.30 18.05 24.77
C ASN A 287 -31.77 17.14 23.61
N ASP A 288 -31.12 17.25 22.43
CA ASP A 288 -31.41 16.44 21.24
C ASP A 288 -30.50 15.19 21.15
N GLY A 289 -29.64 15.01 22.16
CA GLY A 289 -28.70 13.89 22.21
C GLY A 289 -27.31 14.20 21.63
N PHE A 290 -26.93 15.49 21.70
CA PHE A 290 -25.56 15.91 21.42
C PHE A 290 -24.72 16.02 22.69
N THR A 291 -23.48 15.55 22.64
CA THR A 291 -22.51 15.76 23.72
C THR A 291 -21.13 16.04 23.21
N ILE A 292 -20.25 16.53 24.09
CA ILE A 292 -18.86 16.85 23.78
C ILE A 292 -17.94 16.08 24.73
N VAL A 293 -16.86 15.51 24.18
CA VAL A 293 -15.73 14.97 24.94
C VAL A 293 -14.53 15.86 24.67
N SER A 294 -14.15 16.69 25.64
CA SER A 294 -12.94 17.49 25.54
C SER A 294 -11.74 16.72 26.05
N VAL A 295 -10.80 16.43 25.14
CA VAL A 295 -9.53 15.77 25.41
C VAL A 295 -8.45 16.83 25.52
N SER A 296 -7.95 17.07 26.74
CA SER A 296 -6.94 18.10 26.98
C SER A 296 -5.51 17.59 26.78
N LEU A 297 -4.72 18.40 26.10
CA LEU A 297 -3.26 18.25 25.94
C LEU A 297 -2.49 19.11 26.98
N ASP A 298 -3.08 19.34 28.12
CA ASP A 298 -2.37 20.00 29.22
C ASP A 298 -1.42 19.03 29.93
N THR A 299 -0.40 19.58 30.58
CA THR A 299 0.51 18.87 31.48
C THR A 299 0.30 19.28 32.93
N ASP A 300 -0.56 20.28 33.18
CA ASP A 300 -0.87 20.85 34.49
C ASP A 300 -2.40 20.78 34.72
N ALA A 301 -2.79 19.95 35.68
CA ALA A 301 -4.19 19.72 36.00
C ALA A 301 -4.91 21.00 36.46
N GLN A 302 -4.24 21.87 37.23
CA GLN A 302 -4.88 23.07 37.74
C GLN A 302 -5.15 24.10 36.64
N LYS A 303 -4.18 24.30 35.74
CA LYS A 303 -4.36 25.18 34.58
C LYS A 303 -5.50 24.69 33.68
N TRP A 304 -5.58 23.38 33.44
CA TRP A 304 -6.65 22.76 32.69
C TRP A 304 -8.03 23.00 33.34
N ILE A 305 -8.18 22.71 34.66
CA ILE A 305 -9.43 22.90 35.37
C ILE A 305 -9.84 24.38 35.39
N ASN A 306 -8.91 25.30 35.68
CA ASN A 306 -9.16 26.73 35.65
C ASN A 306 -9.65 27.20 34.27
N ALA A 307 -9.11 26.64 33.18
CA ALA A 307 -9.53 26.97 31.83
C ALA A 307 -10.96 26.48 31.51
N ILE A 308 -11.33 25.29 31.99
CA ILE A 308 -12.72 24.78 31.88
C ILE A 308 -13.70 25.75 32.55
N GLU A 309 -13.38 26.20 33.76
CA GLU A 309 -14.22 27.14 34.53
C GLU A 309 -14.28 28.51 33.85
N GLN A 310 -13.17 29.07 33.46
CA GLN A 310 -13.08 30.39 32.80
C GLN A 310 -13.81 30.46 31.47
N ASP A 311 -13.81 29.39 30.70
CA ASP A 311 -14.45 29.33 29.39
C ASP A 311 -15.90 28.79 29.48
N HIS A 312 -16.38 28.50 30.68
CA HIS A 312 -17.72 27.98 30.94
C HIS A 312 -18.06 26.70 30.16
N LEU A 313 -17.11 25.74 30.08
CA LEU A 313 -17.28 24.49 29.38
C LEU A 313 -18.17 23.54 30.21
N THR A 314 -19.49 23.61 30.02
CA THR A 314 -20.51 23.04 30.94
C THR A 314 -20.81 21.56 30.74
N TRP A 315 -20.30 20.91 29.66
CA TRP A 315 -20.51 19.48 29.46
C TRP A 315 -19.69 18.61 30.43
N PRO A 316 -20.14 17.37 30.74
CA PRO A 316 -19.57 16.58 31.82
C PRO A 316 -18.32 15.72 31.43
N HIS A 317 -17.90 15.77 30.17
CA HIS A 317 -16.92 14.85 29.65
C HIS A 317 -15.62 15.55 29.30
N HIS A 318 -14.86 15.96 30.34
CA HIS A 318 -13.51 16.49 30.23
C HIS A 318 -12.52 15.42 30.67
N VAL A 319 -11.55 15.07 29.81
CA VAL A 319 -10.58 14.01 30.06
C VAL A 319 -9.15 14.46 29.70
N SER A 320 -8.16 13.93 30.42
CA SER A 320 -6.75 14.14 30.14
C SER A 320 -5.87 13.15 30.89
N ASP A 321 -4.82 12.65 30.24
CA ASP A 321 -3.72 11.91 30.88
C ASP A 321 -2.60 12.84 31.38
N LEU A 322 -2.74 14.15 31.16
CA LEU A 322 -1.73 15.19 31.41
C LEU A 322 -0.41 14.94 30.67
N GLY A 323 -0.49 14.21 29.57
CA GLY A 323 0.67 13.83 28.76
C GLY A 323 1.14 14.90 27.77
N GLY A 324 0.43 16.03 27.64
CA GLY A 324 0.72 17.03 26.63
C GLY A 324 0.65 16.42 25.22
N TRP A 325 1.63 16.70 24.38
CA TRP A 325 1.77 16.07 23.07
C TRP A 325 2.09 14.57 23.13
N ASN A 326 2.39 14.02 24.31
CA ASN A 326 2.54 12.58 24.53
C ASN A 326 1.24 11.90 24.96
N SER A 327 0.11 12.62 25.00
CA SER A 327 -1.20 12.06 25.32
C SER A 327 -1.50 10.83 24.48
N LYS A 328 -1.93 9.75 25.17
CA LYS A 328 -2.27 8.48 24.52
C LYS A 328 -3.43 8.62 23.55
N VAL A 329 -4.44 9.41 23.95
CA VAL A 329 -5.64 9.64 23.12
C VAL A 329 -5.27 10.50 21.91
N ALA A 330 -4.45 11.55 22.07
CA ALA A 330 -4.00 12.37 20.96
C ALA A 330 -3.18 11.57 19.95
N LYS A 331 -2.29 10.67 20.41
CA LYS A 331 -1.54 9.76 19.54
C LYS A 331 -2.45 8.75 18.84
N LEU A 332 -3.43 8.18 19.53
CA LEU A 332 -4.40 7.27 18.98
C LEU A 332 -5.22 7.90 17.84
N TYR A 333 -5.54 9.18 17.96
CA TYR A 333 -6.26 9.97 16.97
C TYR A 333 -5.31 10.70 15.99
N GLN A 334 -4.00 10.45 16.06
CA GLN A 334 -2.96 11.06 15.23
C GLN A 334 -3.01 12.59 15.21
N VAL A 335 -3.35 13.20 16.36
CA VAL A 335 -3.49 14.66 16.50
C VAL A 335 -2.11 15.31 16.48
N SER A 336 -1.82 16.08 15.44
CA SER A 336 -0.55 16.81 15.26
C SER A 336 -0.66 18.30 15.57
N SER A 337 -1.87 18.83 15.69
CA SER A 337 -2.13 20.23 16.04
C SER A 337 -3.48 20.38 16.74
N VAL A 338 -3.61 21.42 17.57
CA VAL A 338 -4.87 21.80 18.22
C VAL A 338 -5.26 23.23 17.84
N PRO A 339 -6.56 23.52 17.72
CA PRO A 339 -7.72 22.66 17.96
C PRO A 339 -7.88 21.60 16.86
N PHE A 340 -8.34 20.41 17.23
CA PHE A 340 -8.74 19.35 16.32
C PHE A 340 -10.05 18.71 16.79
N THR A 341 -10.99 18.45 15.90
CA THR A 341 -12.30 17.90 16.27
C THR A 341 -12.67 16.71 15.42
N VAL A 342 -13.42 15.76 16.02
CA VAL A 342 -14.01 14.60 15.35
C VAL A 342 -15.46 14.50 15.75
N LEU A 343 -16.37 14.64 14.80
CA LEU A 343 -17.81 14.47 15.04
C LEU A 343 -18.21 13.04 14.73
N LEU A 344 -18.89 12.38 15.68
CA LEU A 344 -19.33 10.99 15.60
C LEU A 344 -20.85 10.88 15.57
N ASP A 345 -21.35 9.86 14.86
CA ASP A 345 -22.73 9.43 14.92
C ASP A 345 -23.04 8.64 16.22
N ARG A 346 -24.28 8.19 16.33
CA ARG A 346 -24.78 7.47 17.52
C ARG A 346 -24.13 6.09 17.70
N GLU A 347 -23.63 5.50 16.65
CA GLU A 347 -22.94 4.22 16.62
C GLU A 347 -21.41 4.37 16.79
N GLY A 348 -20.91 5.61 16.80
CA GLY A 348 -19.50 5.93 16.95
C GLY A 348 -18.70 5.95 15.65
N HIS A 349 -19.38 6.03 14.49
CA HIS A 349 -18.67 6.27 13.22
C HIS A 349 -18.38 7.76 13.05
N VAL A 350 -17.28 8.04 12.40
CA VAL A 350 -16.88 9.41 12.06
C VAL A 350 -17.85 9.99 11.04
N ILE A 351 -18.49 11.11 11.38
CA ILE A 351 -19.25 11.93 10.43
C ILE A 351 -18.29 12.84 9.68
N LYS A 352 -17.46 13.61 10.43
CA LYS A 352 -16.54 14.57 9.86
C LYS A 352 -15.46 15.00 10.86
N THR A 353 -14.33 15.45 10.38
CA THR A 353 -13.23 15.99 11.20
C THR A 353 -13.07 17.49 10.97
N ASN A 354 -12.39 18.16 11.89
CA ASN A 354 -12.03 19.59 11.82
C ASN A 354 -13.21 20.55 11.68
N LEU A 355 -14.41 20.19 12.21
CA LEU A 355 -15.56 21.09 12.25
C LEU A 355 -15.41 22.12 13.36
N ARG A 356 -15.67 23.41 13.06
CA ARG A 356 -15.59 24.53 13.99
C ARG A 356 -16.56 25.65 13.56
N GLY A 357 -16.97 26.49 14.54
CA GLY A 357 -17.82 27.64 14.30
C GLY A 357 -19.02 27.32 13.41
N PRO A 358 -19.30 28.13 12.38
CA PRO A 358 -20.46 27.94 11.52
C PRO A 358 -20.53 26.56 10.86
N ALA A 359 -19.39 25.94 10.54
CA ALA A 359 -19.36 24.62 9.89
C ALA A 359 -19.82 23.49 10.84
N LEU A 360 -19.53 23.61 12.14
CA LEU A 360 -20.03 22.67 13.14
C LEU A 360 -21.55 22.84 13.32
N GLU A 361 -22.02 24.08 13.41
CA GLU A 361 -23.44 24.38 13.56
C GLU A 361 -24.25 23.91 12.33
N GLU A 362 -23.77 24.16 11.14
CA GLU A 362 -24.40 23.69 9.88
C GLU A 362 -24.54 22.18 9.83
N GLU A 363 -23.48 21.45 10.23
CA GLU A 363 -23.50 19.99 10.25
C GLU A 363 -24.48 19.46 11.31
N LEU A 364 -24.50 20.03 12.51
CA LEU A 364 -25.47 19.65 13.55
C LEU A 364 -26.91 20.01 13.18
N LYS A 365 -27.12 21.16 12.54
CA LYS A 365 -28.42 21.52 11.97
C LYS A 365 -28.90 20.49 10.95
N ARG A 366 -27.98 19.99 10.08
CA ARG A 366 -28.30 18.92 9.13
C ARG A 366 -28.69 17.61 9.85
N ILE A 367 -28.04 17.31 10.98
CA ILE A 367 -28.31 16.08 11.76
C ILE A 367 -29.60 16.16 12.54
N PHE A 368 -29.87 17.29 13.21
CA PHE A 368 -31.02 17.46 14.10
C PHE A 368 -32.24 18.16 13.46
N GLY A 369 -32.06 18.78 12.29
CA GLY A 369 -33.13 19.38 11.52
C GLY A 369 -33.50 20.84 11.91
N HIS A 370 -32.75 21.49 12.83
CA HIS A 370 -33.04 22.85 13.31
C HIS A 370 -31.83 23.63 13.80
#